data_2197472863fdcf8010ea2eb5a0aa79bb
#
_entry.id   2197472863fdcf8010ea2eb5a0aa79bb
#
_cell.length_a   1.000
_cell.length_b   1.000
_cell.length_c   1.000
_cell.angle_alpha   90.00
_cell.angle_beta   90.00
_cell.angle_gamma   90.00
#
_symmetry.space_group_name_H-M   'P 1'
#
loop_
_entity.id
_entity.type
_entity.pdbx_description
1 polymer ?
#
loop_
_entity_poly.entity_id
_entity_poly.type
_entity_poly.pdbx_seq_one_letter_code
_entity_poly.pdbx_strand_id
1 'polypeptide(L)'
;DGVERSFNDIDPEDIESLTTLKDASATAVYGVRGANGVILIKTKPGKVGKPTVSADYYESFTRFTKMVDLADGITYMNAANEAMRNDGIATKYTEDQIRNTIAGKDPYLYPNVDWLKEIFNDWGHNRRVNVNVRGGSEKVAYYASVSYFNETGMTVTDKNIDTYDSKMKYSRYNFTTNLNIDVTPTTKVEIGAQGYLGEGNYPAISSADLYNAAMSISPVEYPKMFFVNGEAFVPGTSTNNNFNNPYSQATRRGYDNLTKNQIYSNLRVTQDLDMLTKGLKLTAMYAFDVYNEIHVHQDRAESTYNFLDTSVPYDMNGQPILQR
;
A
#
# COMPACT_ATOMS: atom_id res chain seq x y z
N ASP A 1 21.11 -20.02 4.76
CA ASP A 1 22.48 -19.52 4.66
C ASP A 1 23.03 -19.02 6.01
N GLY A 2 22.18 -18.72 7.00
CA GLY A 2 22.57 -18.23 8.32
C GLY A 2 22.82 -16.73 8.39
N VAL A 3 22.46 -15.98 7.35
CA VAL A 3 22.46 -14.53 7.33
C VAL A 3 21.05 -14.03 7.66
N GLU A 4 20.95 -13.04 8.57
CA GLU A 4 19.69 -12.42 8.94
C GLU A 4 19.15 -11.57 7.79
N ARG A 5 17.89 -11.82 7.40
CA ARG A 5 17.22 -11.13 6.30
C ARG A 5 15.73 -10.97 6.60
N SER A 6 15.08 -10.02 5.94
CA SER A 6 13.62 -9.86 6.03
C SER A 6 12.90 -11.02 5.33
N PHE A 7 12.01 -11.70 6.02
CA PHE A 7 11.18 -12.74 5.41
C PHE A 7 10.08 -12.18 4.50
N ASN A 8 9.72 -10.89 4.66
CA ASN A 8 8.75 -10.21 3.81
C ASN A 8 9.25 -10.00 2.38
N ASP A 9 10.55 -10.21 2.15
CA ASP A 9 11.18 -9.99 0.85
C ASP A 9 11.15 -11.25 -0.03
N ILE A 10 10.73 -12.38 0.54
CA ILE A 10 10.65 -13.67 -0.17
C ILE A 10 9.26 -13.88 -0.72
N ASP A 11 9.16 -14.36 -1.97
CA ASP A 11 7.89 -14.82 -2.52
C ASP A 11 7.45 -16.09 -1.76
N PRO A 12 6.22 -16.15 -1.18
CA PRO A 12 5.74 -17.33 -0.46
C PRO A 12 5.81 -18.63 -1.27
N GLU A 13 5.63 -18.58 -2.61
CA GLU A 13 5.73 -19.74 -3.47
C GLU A 13 7.17 -20.28 -3.61
N ASP A 14 8.18 -19.48 -3.25
CA ASP A 14 9.58 -19.92 -3.26
C ASP A 14 9.99 -20.61 -1.94
N ILE A 15 9.13 -20.59 -0.92
CA ILE A 15 9.43 -21.18 0.39
C ILE A 15 9.20 -22.70 0.33
N GLU A 16 10.22 -23.48 0.72
CA GLU A 16 10.12 -24.93 0.93
C GLU A 16 9.68 -25.25 2.35
N SER A 17 10.25 -24.55 3.34
CA SER A 17 9.91 -24.77 4.75
C SER A 17 10.15 -23.52 5.60
N LEU A 18 9.33 -23.38 6.63
CA LEU A 18 9.46 -22.38 7.69
C LEU A 18 9.52 -23.11 9.03
N THR A 19 10.57 -22.85 9.80
CA THR A 19 10.78 -23.47 11.11
C THR A 19 11.02 -22.39 12.15
N THR A 20 10.28 -22.44 13.26
CA THR A 20 10.46 -21.53 14.38
C THR A 20 11.23 -22.22 15.51
N LEU A 21 12.39 -21.68 15.87
CA LEU A 21 13.20 -22.11 16.98
C LEU A 21 12.92 -21.21 18.18
N LYS A 22 12.40 -21.79 19.27
CA LYS A 22 12.04 -21.04 20.49
C LYS A 22 12.92 -21.44 21.69
N ASP A 23 13.57 -22.59 21.63
CA ASP A 23 14.36 -23.11 22.73
C ASP A 23 15.79 -22.55 22.71
N ALA A 24 16.33 -22.23 23.90
CA ALA A 24 17.67 -21.67 24.04
C ALA A 24 18.76 -22.55 23.43
N SER A 25 18.61 -23.89 23.52
CA SER A 25 19.54 -24.86 22.94
C SER A 25 19.54 -24.82 21.40
N ALA A 26 18.35 -24.63 20.78
CA ALA A 26 18.21 -24.54 19.33
C ALA A 26 18.70 -23.20 18.78
N THR A 27 18.59 -22.13 19.58
CA THR A 27 19.00 -20.78 19.19
C THR A 27 20.45 -20.44 19.53
N ALA A 28 21.12 -21.25 20.32
CA ALA A 28 22.52 -21.04 20.78
C ALA A 28 23.51 -20.79 19.63
N VAL A 29 23.32 -21.46 18.48
CA VAL A 29 24.17 -21.28 17.29
C VAL A 29 24.06 -19.90 16.64
N TYR A 30 23.01 -19.13 16.99
CA TYR A 30 22.76 -17.77 16.46
C TYR A 30 23.22 -16.67 17.44
N GLY A 31 23.81 -17.06 18.59
CA GLY A 31 24.32 -16.12 19.60
C GLY A 31 23.23 -15.22 20.18
N VAL A 32 23.59 -13.98 20.53
CA VAL A 32 22.67 -13.02 21.15
C VAL A 32 21.47 -12.65 20.26
N ARG A 33 21.59 -12.81 18.95
CA ARG A 33 20.48 -12.55 18.00
C ARG A 33 19.38 -13.59 18.12
N GLY A 34 19.69 -14.79 18.62
CA GLY A 34 18.71 -15.86 18.83
C GLY A 34 17.92 -15.75 20.14
N ALA A 35 18.19 -14.76 21.01
CA ALA A 35 17.59 -14.63 22.34
C ALA A 35 16.06 -14.58 22.34
N ASN A 36 15.45 -13.98 21.32
CA ASN A 36 14.00 -13.87 21.16
C ASN A 36 13.39 -14.96 20.25
N GLY A 37 14.17 -16.01 19.95
CA GLY A 37 13.80 -17.03 18.98
C GLY A 37 14.34 -16.75 17.59
N VAL A 38 14.26 -17.75 16.71
CA VAL A 38 14.74 -17.67 15.32
C VAL A 38 13.69 -18.28 14.40
N ILE A 39 13.40 -17.58 13.31
CA ILE A 39 12.60 -18.12 12.21
C ILE A 39 13.55 -18.50 11.09
N LEU A 40 13.64 -19.80 10.81
CA LEU A 40 14.43 -20.31 9.69
C LEU A 40 13.54 -20.50 8.48
N ILE A 41 13.88 -19.82 7.39
CA ILE A 41 13.18 -19.97 6.11
C ILE A 41 14.15 -20.65 5.13
N LYS A 42 13.68 -21.72 4.53
CA LYS A 42 14.40 -22.42 3.48
C LYS A 42 13.64 -22.23 2.17
N THR A 43 14.31 -21.64 1.18
CA THR A 43 13.78 -21.55 -0.18
C THR A 43 13.93 -22.87 -0.92
N LYS A 44 13.08 -23.13 -1.91
CA LYS A 44 13.10 -24.35 -2.72
C LYS A 44 14.46 -24.56 -3.36
N PRO A 45 15.17 -25.65 -3.08
CA PRO A 45 16.45 -25.98 -3.72
C PRO A 45 16.20 -26.59 -5.11
N GLY A 46 17.26 -26.69 -5.90
CA GLY A 46 17.29 -27.53 -7.09
C GLY A 46 17.00 -29.00 -6.78
N LYS A 47 16.53 -29.75 -7.75
CA LYS A 47 16.25 -31.19 -7.61
C LYS A 47 16.77 -31.94 -8.84
N VAL A 48 17.50 -33.03 -8.59
CA VAL A 48 17.92 -33.94 -9.65
C VAL A 48 16.70 -34.55 -10.33
N GLY A 49 16.65 -34.49 -11.65
CA GLY A 49 15.56 -35.00 -12.46
C GLY A 49 15.25 -34.12 -13.67
N LYS A 50 14.23 -34.52 -14.43
CA LYS A 50 13.75 -33.72 -15.56
C LYS A 50 13.25 -32.38 -15.10
N PRO A 51 13.44 -31.29 -15.88
CA PRO A 51 12.88 -29.99 -15.56
C PRO A 51 11.37 -30.05 -15.37
N THR A 52 10.89 -29.45 -14.27
CA THR A 52 9.48 -29.26 -13.99
C THR A 52 9.22 -27.76 -13.95
N VAL A 53 8.25 -27.29 -14.71
CA VAL A 53 7.77 -25.90 -14.69
C VAL A 53 6.44 -25.88 -13.97
N SER A 54 6.28 -24.92 -13.04
CA SER A 54 5.03 -24.63 -12.37
C SER A 54 4.66 -23.18 -12.57
N ALA A 55 3.36 -22.90 -12.69
CA ALA A 55 2.83 -21.55 -12.79
C ALA A 55 1.59 -21.45 -11.89
N ASP A 56 1.57 -20.42 -11.06
CA ASP A 56 0.52 -20.16 -10.09
C ASP A 56 -0.04 -18.75 -10.34
N TYR A 57 -1.37 -18.62 -10.32
CA TYR A 57 -2.08 -17.36 -10.45
C TYR A 57 -3.08 -17.21 -9.33
N TYR A 58 -3.03 -16.07 -8.65
CA TYR A 58 -3.96 -15.68 -7.60
C TYR A 58 -4.57 -14.33 -7.92
N GLU A 59 -5.86 -14.23 -7.72
CA GLU A 59 -6.61 -12.99 -7.79
C GLU A 59 -7.47 -12.86 -6.55
N SER A 60 -7.46 -11.70 -5.91
CA SER A 60 -8.22 -11.46 -4.69
C SER A 60 -8.76 -10.03 -4.64
N PHE A 61 -9.86 -9.88 -3.93
CA PHE A 61 -10.51 -8.62 -3.67
C PHE A 61 -10.46 -8.32 -2.18
N THR A 62 -10.08 -7.10 -1.84
CA THR A 62 -10.05 -6.62 -0.45
C THR A 62 -11.14 -5.60 -0.23
N ARG A 63 -11.69 -5.58 0.97
CA ARG A 63 -12.64 -4.55 1.42
C ARG A 63 -12.42 -4.24 2.90
N PHE A 64 -12.91 -3.11 3.36
CA PHE A 64 -12.94 -2.84 4.78
C PHE A 64 -13.78 -3.88 5.51
N THR A 65 -13.25 -4.46 6.57
CA THR A 65 -13.97 -5.41 7.42
C THR A 65 -15.12 -4.71 8.14
N LYS A 66 -14.90 -3.45 8.53
CA LYS A 66 -15.88 -2.55 9.14
C LYS A 66 -15.53 -1.12 8.78
N MET A 67 -16.51 -0.37 8.32
CA MET A 67 -16.44 1.08 8.18
C MET A 67 -17.30 1.70 9.30
N VAL A 68 -16.91 2.86 9.79
CA VAL A 68 -17.72 3.59 10.77
C VAL A 68 -18.90 4.21 10.06
N ASP A 69 -20.10 4.05 10.61
CA ASP A 69 -21.29 4.78 10.16
C ASP A 69 -21.26 6.18 10.77
N LEU A 70 -21.08 7.18 9.93
CA LEU A 70 -21.14 8.58 10.31
C LEU A 70 -22.59 9.06 10.30
N ALA A 71 -22.90 10.05 11.15
CA ALA A 71 -24.18 10.73 11.09
C ALA A 71 -24.33 11.44 9.73
N ASP A 72 -25.48 11.28 9.10
CA ASP A 72 -25.82 12.08 7.93
C ASP A 72 -26.02 13.57 8.30
N GLY A 73 -26.10 14.42 7.28
CA GLY A 73 -26.21 15.86 7.47
C GLY A 73 -27.42 16.27 8.31
N ILE A 74 -28.54 15.58 8.19
CA ILE A 74 -29.77 15.88 8.92
C ILE A 74 -29.59 15.55 10.40
N THR A 75 -29.11 14.36 10.70
CA THR A 75 -28.78 13.94 12.07
C THR A 75 -27.75 14.84 12.71
N TYR A 76 -26.70 15.21 11.95
CA TYR A 76 -25.66 16.12 12.40
C TYR A 76 -26.21 17.51 12.75
N MET A 77 -27.00 18.15 11.86
CA MET A 77 -27.58 19.48 12.10
C MET A 77 -28.51 19.51 13.30
N ASN A 78 -29.36 18.48 13.46
CA ASN A 78 -30.27 18.37 14.59
C ASN A 78 -29.52 18.21 15.91
N ALA A 79 -28.52 17.31 15.97
CA ALA A 79 -27.70 17.11 17.15
C ALA A 79 -26.89 18.36 17.54
N ALA A 80 -26.30 19.04 16.55
CA ALA A 80 -25.57 20.29 16.79
C ALA A 80 -26.49 21.39 17.30
N ASN A 81 -27.68 21.55 16.75
CA ASN A 81 -28.68 22.52 17.23
C ASN A 81 -29.18 22.17 18.65
N GLU A 82 -29.34 20.89 18.97
CA GLU A 82 -29.71 20.45 20.32
C GLU A 82 -28.60 20.77 21.31
N ALA A 83 -27.35 20.48 21.02
CA ALA A 83 -26.23 20.84 21.88
C ALA A 83 -26.17 22.36 22.14
N MET A 84 -26.31 23.17 21.07
CA MET A 84 -26.32 24.64 21.23
C MET A 84 -27.47 25.12 22.07
N ARG A 85 -28.67 24.57 21.94
CA ARG A 85 -29.81 24.92 22.80
C ARG A 85 -29.53 24.56 24.26
N ASN A 86 -28.92 23.41 24.52
CA ASN A 86 -28.56 23.00 25.89
C ASN A 86 -27.53 23.94 26.54
N ASP A 87 -26.62 24.48 25.71
CA ASP A 87 -25.61 25.46 26.14
C ASP A 87 -26.14 26.90 26.22
N GLY A 88 -27.43 27.15 25.87
CA GLY A 88 -28.04 28.47 25.83
C GLY A 88 -27.51 29.34 24.67
N ILE A 89 -26.96 28.74 23.62
CA ILE A 89 -26.42 29.41 22.44
C ILE A 89 -27.44 29.33 21.30
N ALA A 90 -27.48 30.38 20.44
CA ALA A 90 -28.33 30.39 19.26
C ALA A 90 -27.99 29.24 18.32
N THR A 91 -29.01 28.56 17.77
CA THR A 91 -28.83 27.44 16.83
C THR A 91 -28.14 27.90 15.54
N LYS A 92 -27.22 27.08 15.03
CA LYS A 92 -26.46 27.36 13.80
C LYS A 92 -27.29 27.07 12.54
N TYR A 93 -28.06 25.99 12.57
CA TYR A 93 -28.79 25.50 11.38
C TYR A 93 -30.27 25.86 11.47
N THR A 94 -30.78 26.55 10.42
CA THR A 94 -32.18 26.93 10.35
C THR A 94 -33.07 25.76 9.91
N GLU A 95 -34.36 25.83 10.24
CA GLU A 95 -35.38 24.86 9.79
C GLU A 95 -35.44 24.76 8.26
N ASP A 96 -35.27 25.91 7.55
CA ASP A 96 -35.26 25.96 6.10
C ASP A 96 -34.04 25.26 5.52
N GLN A 97 -32.88 25.41 6.13
CA GLN A 97 -31.67 24.70 5.73
C GLN A 97 -31.84 23.18 5.89
N ILE A 98 -32.31 22.74 7.05
CA ILE A 98 -32.57 21.31 7.30
C ILE A 98 -33.57 20.74 6.27
N ARG A 99 -34.69 21.47 6.05
CA ARG A 99 -35.71 21.06 5.08
C ARG A 99 -35.17 20.98 3.64
N ASN A 100 -34.37 21.95 3.23
CA ASN A 100 -33.78 21.98 1.88
C ASN A 100 -32.73 20.85 1.70
N THR A 101 -31.96 20.54 2.75
CA THR A 101 -31.03 19.40 2.77
C THR A 101 -31.79 18.06 2.66
N ILE A 102 -32.90 17.87 3.41
CA ILE A 102 -33.77 16.70 3.30
C ILE A 102 -34.31 16.56 1.88
N ALA A 103 -34.74 17.66 1.28
CA ALA A 103 -35.29 17.66 -0.08
C ALA A 103 -34.24 17.48 -1.17
N GLY A 104 -32.94 17.52 -0.84
CA GLY A 104 -31.84 17.49 -1.83
C GLY A 104 -31.96 18.63 -2.85
N LYS A 105 -32.43 19.83 -2.44
CA LYS A 105 -32.82 20.91 -3.33
C LYS A 105 -31.65 21.42 -4.17
N ASP A 106 -30.49 21.55 -3.57
CA ASP A 106 -29.29 22.06 -4.19
C ASP A 106 -28.06 21.47 -3.47
N PRO A 107 -27.31 20.57 -4.11
CA PRO A 107 -26.20 19.87 -3.47
C PRO A 107 -25.01 20.80 -3.17
N TYR A 108 -24.94 21.97 -3.77
CA TYR A 108 -23.88 22.95 -3.50
C TYR A 108 -24.21 23.85 -2.31
N LEU A 109 -25.47 24.29 -2.20
CA LEU A 109 -25.93 25.13 -1.10
C LEU A 109 -26.34 24.34 0.15
N TYR A 110 -26.85 23.12 -0.05
CA TYR A 110 -27.36 22.24 1.00
C TYR A 110 -26.70 20.85 0.92
N PRO A 111 -25.36 20.79 1.03
CA PRO A 111 -24.65 19.53 0.91
C PRO A 111 -25.05 18.53 2.02
N ASN A 112 -25.00 17.25 1.69
CA ASN A 112 -25.13 16.13 2.62
C ASN A 112 -24.17 15.04 2.15
N VAL A 113 -22.91 15.15 2.56
CA VAL A 113 -21.81 14.38 2.02
C VAL A 113 -21.40 13.27 2.98
N ASP A 114 -21.46 12.01 2.51
CA ASP A 114 -20.83 10.90 3.20
C ASP A 114 -19.35 10.83 2.80
N TRP A 115 -18.51 11.52 3.56
CA TRP A 115 -17.10 11.70 3.24
C TRP A 115 -16.33 10.38 3.11
N LEU A 116 -16.68 9.36 3.89
CA LEU A 116 -16.00 8.06 3.79
C LEU A 116 -16.31 7.36 2.45
N LYS A 117 -17.54 7.46 1.95
CA LYS A 117 -17.89 6.95 0.62
C LYS A 117 -17.30 7.76 -0.53
N GLU A 118 -17.06 9.06 -0.29
CA GLU A 118 -16.47 9.92 -1.32
C GLU A 118 -14.97 9.73 -1.49
N ILE A 119 -14.26 9.18 -0.49
CA ILE A 119 -12.81 9.02 -0.52
C ILE A 119 -12.34 7.56 -0.66
N PHE A 120 -13.23 6.59 -0.43
CA PHE A 120 -12.89 5.17 -0.56
C PHE A 120 -13.84 4.45 -1.50
N ASN A 121 -13.28 3.58 -2.33
CA ASN A 121 -14.01 2.58 -3.09
C ASN A 121 -14.34 1.38 -2.20
N ASP A 122 -15.38 0.65 -2.52
CA ASP A 122 -15.80 -0.54 -1.76
C ASP A 122 -14.78 -1.68 -1.83
N TRP A 123 -14.03 -1.77 -2.92
CA TRP A 123 -13.12 -2.87 -3.22
C TRP A 123 -11.76 -2.41 -3.67
N GLY A 124 -10.72 -3.04 -3.11
CA GLY A 124 -9.38 -3.10 -3.65
C GLY A 124 -9.17 -4.43 -4.41
N HIS A 125 -8.17 -4.48 -5.25
CA HIS A 125 -7.89 -5.61 -6.12
C HIS A 125 -6.41 -5.99 -6.07
N ASN A 126 -6.13 -7.28 -5.83
CA ASN A 126 -4.78 -7.83 -5.81
C ASN A 126 -4.68 -8.98 -6.81
N ARG A 127 -3.57 -9.06 -7.50
CA ARG A 127 -3.24 -10.21 -8.36
C ARG A 127 -1.78 -10.58 -8.20
N ARG A 128 -1.50 -11.87 -8.33
CA ARG A 128 -0.16 -12.41 -8.26
C ARG A 128 0.01 -13.52 -9.28
N VAL A 129 1.16 -13.52 -9.91
CA VAL A 129 1.62 -14.58 -10.82
C VAL A 129 2.98 -15.05 -10.33
N ASN A 130 3.20 -16.34 -10.23
CA ASN A 130 4.51 -16.94 -10.00
C ASN A 130 4.76 -17.99 -11.09
N VAL A 131 5.94 -17.98 -11.67
CA VAL A 131 6.40 -19.01 -12.58
C VAL A 131 7.75 -19.48 -12.09
N ASN A 132 7.89 -20.80 -11.91
CA ASN A 132 9.13 -21.38 -11.46
C ASN A 132 9.52 -22.63 -12.25
N VAL A 133 10.82 -22.89 -12.29
CA VAL A 133 11.40 -24.08 -12.89
C VAL A 133 12.35 -24.73 -11.92
N ARG A 134 12.27 -26.07 -11.80
CA ARG A 134 13.10 -26.88 -10.93
C ARG A 134 13.57 -28.12 -11.68
N GLY A 135 14.86 -28.41 -11.62
CA GLY A 135 15.41 -29.56 -12.31
C GLY A 135 16.89 -29.77 -12.03
N GLY A 136 17.52 -30.69 -12.74
CA GLY A 136 18.96 -30.90 -12.67
C GLY A 136 19.42 -32.30 -13.05
N SER A 137 20.73 -32.43 -13.09
CA SER A 137 21.46 -33.71 -13.21
C SER A 137 22.11 -34.04 -11.86
N GLU A 138 22.82 -35.17 -11.80
CA GLU A 138 23.62 -35.55 -10.61
C GLU A 138 24.68 -34.50 -10.25
N LYS A 139 25.17 -33.72 -11.25
CA LYS A 139 26.22 -32.74 -11.04
C LYS A 139 25.71 -31.32 -10.81
N VAL A 140 24.50 -31.01 -11.31
CA VAL A 140 23.95 -29.66 -11.25
C VAL A 140 22.46 -29.74 -10.97
N ALA A 141 22.01 -29.13 -9.89
CA ALA A 141 20.59 -29.00 -9.56
C ALA A 141 20.24 -27.54 -9.41
N TYR A 142 19.12 -27.11 -9.98
CA TYR A 142 18.72 -25.73 -10.02
C TYR A 142 17.24 -25.52 -9.70
N TYR A 143 16.96 -24.36 -9.13
CA TYR A 143 15.64 -23.75 -8.98
C TYR A 143 15.73 -22.31 -9.45
N ALA A 144 14.77 -21.88 -10.23
CA ALA A 144 14.62 -20.46 -10.59
C ALA A 144 13.13 -20.09 -10.59
N SER A 145 12.79 -18.93 -10.10
CA SER A 145 11.44 -18.37 -10.12
C SER A 145 11.44 -16.89 -10.46
N VAL A 146 10.32 -16.46 -11.03
CA VAL A 146 9.95 -15.05 -11.20
C VAL A 146 8.51 -14.90 -10.78
N SER A 147 8.22 -13.84 -10.01
CA SER A 147 6.84 -13.52 -9.68
C SER A 147 6.53 -12.04 -9.85
N TYR A 148 5.27 -11.76 -10.12
CA TYR A 148 4.70 -10.44 -10.18
C TYR A 148 3.52 -10.34 -9.24
N PHE A 149 3.53 -9.34 -8.38
CA PHE A 149 2.42 -8.96 -7.51
C PHE A 149 1.98 -7.54 -7.85
N ASN A 150 0.67 -7.32 -7.91
CA ASN A 150 0.10 -5.99 -8.09
C ASN A 150 -1.10 -5.83 -7.16
N GLU A 151 -1.14 -4.70 -6.47
CA GLU A 151 -2.23 -4.30 -5.59
C GLU A 151 -2.74 -2.93 -5.99
N THR A 152 -4.05 -2.79 -6.02
CA THR A 152 -4.75 -1.51 -6.18
C THR A 152 -5.50 -1.22 -4.89
N GLY A 153 -5.19 -0.10 -4.27
CA GLY A 153 -5.86 0.33 -3.05
C GLY A 153 -7.28 0.83 -3.27
N MET A 154 -7.94 1.16 -2.17
CA MET A 154 -9.35 1.58 -2.17
C MET A 154 -9.55 3.09 -2.21
N THR A 155 -8.49 3.91 -2.22
CA THR A 155 -8.63 5.36 -2.37
C THR A 155 -9.18 5.72 -3.76
N VAL A 156 -10.09 6.70 -3.78
CA VAL A 156 -10.64 7.23 -5.04
C VAL A 156 -9.60 8.06 -5.80
N THR A 157 -9.85 8.27 -7.07
CA THR A 157 -9.04 9.16 -7.94
C THR A 157 -9.95 10.16 -8.64
N ASP A 158 -9.42 11.33 -8.98
CA ASP A 158 -10.13 12.31 -9.80
C ASP A 158 -9.69 12.21 -11.26
N LYS A 159 -10.63 11.83 -12.13
CA LYS A 159 -10.38 11.66 -13.57
C LYS A 159 -10.12 12.98 -14.31
N ASN A 160 -10.41 14.12 -13.66
CA ASN A 160 -10.17 15.44 -14.23
C ASN A 160 -8.74 15.94 -14.00
N ILE A 161 -7.90 15.15 -13.33
CA ILE A 161 -6.47 15.42 -13.18
C ILE A 161 -5.72 14.52 -14.15
N ASP A 162 -5.02 15.13 -15.09
CA ASP A 162 -4.20 14.50 -16.13
C ASP A 162 -2.70 14.67 -15.89
N THR A 163 -2.30 15.51 -14.93
CA THR A 163 -0.90 15.85 -14.68
C THR A 163 -0.15 14.85 -13.82
N TYR A 164 -0.87 14.04 -13.01
CA TYR A 164 -0.33 12.96 -12.19
C TYR A 164 -1.42 11.95 -11.82
N ASP A 165 -1.00 10.76 -11.38
CA ASP A 165 -1.88 9.70 -10.88
C ASP A 165 -1.78 9.65 -9.35
N SER A 166 -2.87 9.93 -8.63
CA SER A 166 -2.98 9.78 -7.17
C SER A 166 -3.49 8.39 -6.75
N LYS A 167 -3.67 7.47 -7.71
CA LYS A 167 -4.19 6.14 -7.45
C LYS A 167 -3.23 5.34 -6.58
N MET A 168 -3.71 4.88 -5.44
CA MET A 168 -2.97 3.96 -4.60
C MET A 168 -2.77 2.63 -5.33
N LYS A 169 -1.53 2.32 -5.69
CA LYS A 169 -1.16 1.05 -6.29
C LYS A 169 0.26 0.66 -5.90
N TYR A 170 0.48 -0.64 -5.80
CA TYR A 170 1.78 -1.22 -5.55
C TYR A 170 2.04 -2.37 -6.52
N SER A 171 3.22 -2.41 -7.10
CA SER A 171 3.70 -3.49 -7.96
C SER A 171 5.01 -4.03 -7.42
N ARG A 172 5.18 -5.35 -7.47
CA ARG A 172 6.40 -6.00 -7.01
C ARG A 172 6.78 -7.14 -7.94
N TYR A 173 8.03 -7.14 -8.35
CA TYR A 173 8.66 -8.17 -9.14
C TYR A 173 9.68 -8.89 -8.27
N ASN A 174 9.50 -10.18 -8.03
CA ASN A 174 10.47 -10.99 -7.29
C ASN A 174 11.19 -11.93 -8.25
N PHE A 175 12.42 -12.27 -7.88
CA PHE A 175 13.16 -13.37 -8.49
C PHE A 175 13.86 -14.18 -7.41
N THR A 176 14.00 -15.49 -7.63
CA THR A 176 14.76 -16.39 -6.79
C THR A 176 15.52 -17.39 -7.65
N THR A 177 16.78 -17.61 -7.35
CA THR A 177 17.61 -18.61 -8.03
C THR A 177 18.46 -19.36 -6.99
N ASN A 178 18.40 -20.69 -7.01
CA ASN A 178 19.25 -21.56 -6.22
C ASN A 178 19.92 -22.55 -7.17
N LEU A 179 21.24 -22.58 -7.14
CA LEU A 179 22.07 -23.45 -7.97
C LEU A 179 23.03 -24.24 -7.10
N ASN A 180 22.99 -25.56 -7.21
CA ASN A 180 23.89 -26.48 -6.54
C ASN A 180 24.72 -27.21 -7.59
N ILE A 181 26.05 -27.14 -7.48
CA ILE A 181 27.01 -27.70 -8.42
C ILE A 181 27.97 -28.58 -7.70
N ASP A 182 28.02 -29.86 -8.04
CA ASP A 182 29.09 -30.78 -7.65
C ASP A 182 30.24 -30.66 -8.68
N VAL A 183 31.15 -29.71 -8.41
CA VAL A 183 32.29 -29.39 -9.30
C VAL A 183 33.24 -30.57 -9.43
N THR A 184 33.52 -31.21 -8.31
CA THR A 184 34.25 -32.47 -8.23
C THR A 184 33.55 -33.42 -7.24
N PRO A 185 33.93 -34.69 -7.15
CA PRO A 185 33.36 -35.56 -6.12
C PRO A 185 33.56 -35.09 -4.68
N THR A 186 34.52 -34.18 -4.45
CA THR A 186 34.86 -33.64 -3.13
C THR A 186 34.54 -32.12 -2.99
N THR A 187 34.16 -31.44 -4.06
CA THR A 187 33.93 -29.98 -4.05
C THR A 187 32.50 -29.65 -4.49
N LYS A 188 31.76 -29.05 -3.58
CA LYS A 188 30.38 -28.56 -3.85
C LYS A 188 30.35 -27.04 -3.79
N VAL A 189 29.65 -26.44 -4.76
CA VAL A 189 29.37 -24.98 -4.84
C VAL A 189 27.86 -24.77 -4.84
N GLU A 190 27.41 -23.90 -3.94
CA GLU A 190 26.01 -23.50 -3.82
C GLU A 190 25.93 -21.97 -4.07
N ILE A 191 25.12 -21.58 -5.03
CA ILE A 191 24.88 -20.16 -5.36
C ILE A 191 23.41 -19.88 -5.14
N GLY A 192 23.11 -18.87 -4.33
CA GLY A 192 21.79 -18.35 -4.12
C GLY A 192 21.72 -16.87 -4.49
N ALA A 193 20.69 -16.50 -5.23
CA ALA A 193 20.35 -15.10 -5.47
C ALA A 193 18.84 -14.95 -5.41
N GLN A 194 18.38 -13.94 -4.67
CA GLN A 194 16.96 -13.62 -4.57
C GLN A 194 16.80 -12.11 -4.38
N GLY A 195 15.67 -11.58 -4.77
CA GLY A 195 15.42 -10.16 -4.56
C GLY A 195 14.09 -9.72 -5.12
N TYR A 196 13.86 -8.42 -5.00
CA TYR A 196 12.67 -7.79 -5.57
C TYR A 196 12.94 -6.35 -6.03
N LEU A 197 12.10 -5.92 -6.97
CA LEU A 197 11.84 -4.55 -7.33
C LEU A 197 10.40 -4.24 -6.92
N GLY A 198 10.20 -3.29 -6.02
CA GLY A 198 8.88 -2.81 -5.57
C GLY A 198 8.67 -1.36 -6.01
N GLU A 199 7.52 -1.08 -6.60
CA GLU A 199 7.10 0.24 -7.06
C GLU A 199 5.75 0.57 -6.45
N GLY A 200 5.70 1.60 -5.59
CA GLY A 200 4.49 2.11 -4.97
C GLY A 200 4.15 3.50 -5.49
N ASN A 201 2.88 3.75 -5.75
CA ASN A 201 2.32 5.07 -5.99
C ASN A 201 1.18 5.29 -5.01
N TYR A 202 1.22 6.39 -4.29
CA TYR A 202 0.27 6.71 -3.22
C TYR A 202 -0.17 8.17 -3.35
N PRO A 203 -1.36 8.54 -2.81
CA PRO A 203 -1.69 9.95 -2.58
C PRO A 203 -0.65 10.61 -1.67
N ALA A 204 -0.41 11.92 -1.84
CA ALA A 204 0.50 12.69 -0.97
C ALA A 204 -0.05 12.92 0.45
N ILE A 205 -0.94 12.07 0.92
CA ILE A 205 -1.52 12.05 2.27
C ILE A 205 -1.56 10.61 2.77
N SER A 206 -1.25 10.40 4.04
CA SER A 206 -1.37 9.07 4.64
C SER A 206 -2.83 8.64 4.71
N SER A 207 -3.09 7.32 4.63
CA SER A 207 -4.46 6.78 4.78
C SER A 207 -5.06 7.11 6.15
N ALA A 208 -4.25 7.21 7.20
CA ALA A 208 -4.70 7.60 8.53
C ALA A 208 -5.14 9.07 8.58
N ASP A 209 -4.36 9.98 7.98
CA ASP A 209 -4.70 11.41 7.95
C ASP A 209 -5.93 11.66 7.06
N LEU A 210 -6.04 10.93 5.94
CA LEU A 210 -7.21 11.00 5.08
C LEU A 210 -8.49 10.54 5.81
N TYR A 211 -8.38 9.44 6.56
CA TYR A 211 -9.49 8.94 7.38
C TYR A 211 -9.87 9.95 8.47
N ASN A 212 -8.88 10.51 9.18
CA ASN A 212 -9.10 11.54 10.17
C ASN A 212 -9.73 12.80 9.59
N ALA A 213 -9.33 13.23 8.39
CA ALA A 213 -9.95 14.35 7.69
C ALA A 213 -11.44 14.11 7.44
N ALA A 214 -11.79 12.91 6.93
CA ALA A 214 -13.19 12.53 6.69
C ALA A 214 -14.04 12.45 7.97
N MET A 215 -13.41 12.03 9.09
CA MET A 215 -14.09 11.96 10.39
C MET A 215 -14.28 13.32 11.07
N SER A 216 -13.47 14.32 10.72
CA SER A 216 -13.43 15.63 11.38
C SER A 216 -14.28 16.68 10.68
N ILE A 217 -14.60 16.50 9.41
CA ILE A 217 -15.37 17.47 8.63
C ILE A 217 -16.88 17.23 8.79
N SER A 218 -17.65 18.33 8.86
CA SER A 218 -19.11 18.25 8.86
C SER A 218 -19.65 17.76 7.51
N PRO A 219 -20.67 16.88 7.49
CA PRO A 219 -21.31 16.43 6.25
C PRO A 219 -22.07 17.52 5.49
N VAL A 220 -22.30 18.67 6.14
CA VAL A 220 -23.07 19.80 5.58
C VAL A 220 -22.23 21.07 5.38
N GLU A 221 -20.91 21.00 5.59
CA GLU A 221 -20.03 22.19 5.49
C GLU A 221 -19.74 22.56 4.03
N TYR A 222 -19.37 21.57 3.21
CA TYR A 222 -19.00 21.76 1.82
C TYR A 222 -19.59 20.68 0.93
N PRO A 223 -19.90 20.98 -0.35
CA PRO A 223 -20.08 19.95 -1.36
C PRO A 223 -18.75 19.24 -1.63
N LYS A 224 -18.79 18.07 -2.25
CA LYS A 224 -17.60 17.33 -2.68
C LYS A 224 -16.70 18.18 -3.57
N MET A 225 -17.24 18.77 -4.62
CA MET A 225 -16.59 19.65 -5.58
C MET A 225 -17.63 20.59 -6.19
N PHE A 226 -17.22 21.78 -6.60
CA PHE A 226 -18.00 22.61 -7.53
C PHE A 226 -17.62 22.29 -8.97
N PHE A 227 -18.57 22.38 -9.87
CA PHE A 227 -18.32 22.30 -11.32
C PHE A 227 -18.87 23.54 -12.01
N VAL A 228 -17.98 24.24 -12.72
CA VAL A 228 -18.33 25.45 -13.51
C VAL A 228 -17.81 25.22 -14.92
N ASN A 229 -18.71 25.19 -15.92
CA ASN A 229 -18.37 24.90 -17.31
C ASN A 229 -17.55 23.63 -17.54
N GLY A 230 -17.77 22.60 -16.69
CA GLY A 230 -17.03 21.33 -16.75
C GLY A 230 -15.68 21.31 -16.01
N GLU A 231 -15.21 22.44 -15.52
CA GLU A 231 -14.03 22.53 -14.66
C GLU A 231 -14.39 22.30 -13.19
N ALA A 232 -13.53 21.59 -12.48
CA ALA A 232 -13.72 21.23 -11.07
C ALA A 232 -12.97 22.20 -10.15
N PHE A 233 -13.68 22.76 -9.16
CA PHE A 233 -13.16 23.70 -8.16
C PHE A 233 -13.33 23.12 -6.76
N VAL A 234 -12.28 23.23 -5.95
CA VAL A 234 -12.28 22.69 -4.58
C VAL A 234 -13.05 23.61 -3.64
N PRO A 235 -14.12 23.14 -2.99
CA PRO A 235 -14.81 23.92 -1.96
C PRO A 235 -13.93 24.11 -0.72
N GLY A 236 -13.95 25.31 -0.13
CA GLY A 236 -13.22 25.59 1.11
C GLY A 236 -13.19 27.07 1.46
N THR A 237 -12.76 27.40 2.69
CA THR A 237 -12.59 28.78 3.15
C THR A 237 -11.12 29.20 3.12
N SER A 238 -10.87 30.47 2.79
CA SER A 238 -9.53 31.07 2.71
C SER A 238 -8.87 31.29 4.08
N THR A 239 -9.59 31.12 5.20
CA THR A 239 -9.13 31.51 6.55
C THR A 239 -8.15 30.54 7.19
N ASN A 240 -8.02 29.34 6.67
CA ASN A 240 -6.99 28.39 7.10
C ASN A 240 -6.45 27.65 5.88
N ASN A 241 -5.14 27.74 5.66
CA ASN A 241 -4.39 26.93 4.66
C ASN A 241 -4.55 25.40 4.86
N ASN A 242 -5.45 24.96 5.73
CA ASN A 242 -5.79 23.58 5.94
C ASN A 242 -6.88 23.18 4.95
N PHE A 243 -6.47 22.45 3.96
CA PHE A 243 -7.34 21.69 3.08
C PHE A 243 -8.25 20.77 3.91
N ASN A 244 -9.48 21.19 4.16
CA ASN A 244 -10.41 20.37 4.95
C ASN A 244 -11.30 19.47 4.07
N ASN A 245 -11.21 19.58 2.74
CA ASN A 245 -11.99 18.73 1.84
C ASN A 245 -11.28 17.37 1.65
N PRO A 246 -11.79 16.27 2.24
CA PRO A 246 -11.13 14.95 2.18
C PRO A 246 -10.99 14.42 0.75
N TYR A 247 -11.95 14.68 -0.12
CA TYR A 247 -11.87 14.28 -1.53
C TYR A 247 -10.71 14.97 -2.26
N SER A 248 -10.55 16.26 -2.04
CA SER A 248 -9.42 17.00 -2.59
C SER A 248 -8.09 16.53 -2.02
N GLN A 249 -8.03 16.23 -0.73
CA GLN A 249 -6.83 15.65 -0.11
C GLN A 249 -6.46 14.29 -0.71
N ALA A 250 -7.45 13.43 -0.96
CA ALA A 250 -7.22 12.11 -1.55
C ALA A 250 -6.73 12.20 -3.01
N THR A 251 -7.23 13.19 -3.77
CA THR A 251 -7.11 13.18 -5.23
C THR A 251 -6.25 14.30 -5.80
N ARG A 252 -6.14 15.47 -5.12
CA ARG A 252 -5.56 16.70 -5.66
C ARG A 252 -4.34 17.22 -4.89
N ARG A 253 -3.95 16.55 -3.82
CA ARG A 253 -2.81 16.97 -3.01
C ARG A 253 -1.46 16.63 -3.61
N GLY A 254 -1.41 15.77 -4.61
CA GLY A 254 -0.19 15.30 -5.25
C GLY A 254 0.00 13.79 -5.10
N TYR A 255 1.25 13.35 -5.12
CA TYR A 255 1.58 11.93 -5.08
C TYR A 255 2.84 11.65 -4.28
N ASP A 256 2.98 10.38 -3.91
CA ASP A 256 4.12 9.81 -3.21
C ASP A 256 4.56 8.53 -3.92
N ASN A 257 5.68 8.58 -4.62
CA ASN A 257 6.25 7.46 -5.36
C ASN A 257 7.41 6.85 -4.59
N LEU A 258 7.34 5.55 -4.34
CA LEU A 258 8.33 4.79 -3.62
C LEU A 258 8.83 3.63 -4.48
N THR A 259 10.13 3.63 -4.78
CA THR A 259 10.80 2.52 -5.46
C THR A 259 11.79 1.87 -4.51
N LYS A 260 11.66 0.56 -4.28
CA LYS A 260 12.55 -0.24 -3.42
C LYS A 260 13.14 -1.39 -4.19
N ASN A 261 14.46 -1.55 -4.10
CA ASN A 261 15.18 -2.68 -4.66
C ASN A 261 15.96 -3.38 -3.55
N GLN A 262 15.78 -4.68 -3.44
CA GLN A 262 16.55 -5.51 -2.53
C GLN A 262 17.07 -6.73 -3.28
N ILE A 263 18.36 -6.98 -3.17
CA ILE A 263 19.02 -8.19 -3.72
C ILE A 263 19.80 -8.82 -2.59
N TYR A 264 19.61 -10.13 -2.42
CA TYR A 264 20.33 -10.99 -1.51
C TYR A 264 21.07 -12.02 -2.32
N SER A 265 22.36 -12.17 -2.08
CA SER A 265 23.17 -13.18 -2.76
C SER A 265 24.05 -13.93 -1.78
N ASN A 266 24.31 -15.19 -2.06
CA ASN A 266 25.25 -16.01 -1.33
C ASN A 266 26.00 -16.96 -2.26
N LEU A 267 27.23 -17.22 -1.90
CA LEU A 267 28.09 -18.23 -2.49
C LEU A 267 28.65 -19.07 -1.36
N ARG A 268 28.38 -20.37 -1.39
CA ARG A 268 28.95 -21.33 -0.44
C ARG A 268 29.77 -22.35 -1.18
N VAL A 269 30.98 -22.60 -0.69
CA VAL A 269 31.87 -23.63 -1.20
C VAL A 269 32.12 -24.61 -0.07
N THR A 270 31.88 -25.91 -0.30
CA THR A 270 32.16 -26.98 0.64
C THR A 270 33.16 -27.91 -0.03
N GLN A 271 34.30 -28.13 0.67
CA GLN A 271 35.36 -29.03 0.28
C GLN A 271 35.43 -30.20 1.28
N ASP A 272 35.27 -31.41 0.77
CA ASP A 272 35.52 -32.65 1.53
C ASP A 272 37.02 -32.86 1.57
N LEU A 273 37.55 -33.05 2.80
CA LEU A 273 38.96 -33.23 3.07
C LEU A 273 39.22 -34.64 3.68
N ASP A 274 38.40 -35.64 3.37
CA ASP A 274 38.56 -37.03 3.80
C ASP A 274 39.97 -37.59 3.50
N MET A 275 40.64 -37.06 2.48
CA MET A 275 42.00 -37.37 2.14
C MET A 275 43.02 -37.01 3.25
N LEU A 276 42.69 -35.99 4.08
CA LEU A 276 43.53 -35.57 5.19
C LEU A 276 43.08 -36.26 6.50
N THR A 277 41.79 -36.23 6.76
CA THR A 277 41.17 -36.83 7.96
C THR A 277 39.73 -37.20 7.63
N LYS A 278 39.37 -38.45 7.86
CA LYS A 278 38.03 -38.97 7.58
C LYS A 278 36.94 -38.14 8.29
N GLY A 279 35.97 -37.67 7.53
CA GLY A 279 34.85 -36.83 8.01
C GLY A 279 35.16 -35.33 8.09
N LEU A 280 36.40 -34.92 7.76
CA LEU A 280 36.76 -33.49 7.74
C LEU A 280 36.16 -32.81 6.53
N LYS A 281 35.45 -31.69 6.78
CA LYS A 281 34.91 -30.83 5.74
C LYS A 281 35.22 -29.36 6.04
N LEU A 282 35.61 -28.63 5.01
CA LEU A 282 35.80 -27.19 5.06
C LEU A 282 34.63 -26.54 4.31
N THR A 283 33.93 -25.60 4.95
CA THR A 283 32.89 -24.80 4.32
C THR A 283 33.23 -23.32 4.47
N ALA A 284 33.26 -22.62 3.35
CA ALA A 284 33.36 -21.16 3.30
C ALA A 284 32.08 -20.59 2.67
N MET A 285 31.62 -19.46 3.18
CA MET A 285 30.45 -18.76 2.65
C MET A 285 30.72 -17.26 2.54
N TYR A 286 30.33 -16.68 1.44
CA TYR A 286 30.29 -15.25 1.20
C TYR A 286 28.84 -14.81 0.90
N ALA A 287 28.36 -13.77 1.57
CA ALA A 287 27.05 -13.19 1.34
C ALA A 287 27.20 -11.70 1.01
N PHE A 288 26.39 -11.24 0.05
CA PHE A 288 26.39 -9.85 -0.40
C PHE A 288 24.95 -9.40 -0.62
N ASP A 289 24.56 -8.33 0.05
CA ASP A 289 23.21 -7.78 0.02
C ASP A 289 23.26 -6.33 -0.47
N VAL A 290 22.31 -5.97 -1.37
CA VAL A 290 22.16 -4.61 -1.91
C VAL A 290 20.76 -4.13 -1.62
N TYR A 291 20.66 -2.94 -1.06
CA TYR A 291 19.41 -2.21 -0.85
C TYR A 291 19.48 -0.82 -1.46
N ASN A 292 18.44 -0.46 -2.19
CA ASN A 292 18.25 0.89 -2.69
C ASN A 292 16.78 1.30 -2.54
N GLU A 293 16.56 2.52 -2.07
CA GLU A 293 15.23 3.11 -1.93
C GLU A 293 15.25 4.51 -2.52
N ILE A 294 14.29 4.79 -3.40
CA ILE A 294 14.05 6.10 -3.99
C ILE A 294 12.65 6.52 -3.61
N HIS A 295 12.55 7.69 -2.98
CA HIS A 295 11.29 8.28 -2.57
C HIS A 295 11.12 9.63 -3.26
N VAL A 296 10.04 9.79 -4.03
CA VAL A 296 9.67 11.03 -4.71
C VAL A 296 8.32 11.47 -4.19
N HIS A 297 8.34 12.53 -3.39
CA HIS A 297 7.13 13.13 -2.83
C HIS A 297 6.86 14.47 -3.52
N GLN A 298 5.62 14.65 -3.99
CA GLN A 298 5.14 15.92 -4.51
C GLN A 298 3.86 16.32 -3.78
N ASP A 299 3.92 17.41 -3.02
CA ASP A 299 2.78 18.01 -2.36
C ASP A 299 2.29 19.23 -3.17
N ARG A 300 0.98 19.34 -3.31
CA ARG A 300 0.32 20.42 -4.04
C ARG A 300 -0.78 21.03 -3.18
N ALA A 301 -0.78 22.35 -3.07
CA ALA A 301 -1.87 23.10 -2.48
C ALA A 301 -2.80 23.62 -3.58
N GLU A 302 -4.05 23.19 -3.57
CA GLU A 302 -5.08 23.67 -4.46
C GLU A 302 -5.70 24.97 -3.92
N SER A 303 -6.14 25.85 -4.81
CA SER A 303 -6.97 26.98 -4.41
C SER A 303 -8.37 26.52 -4.02
N THR A 304 -8.92 27.10 -2.97
CA THR A 304 -10.27 26.81 -2.51
C THR A 304 -11.24 27.92 -2.91
N TYR A 305 -12.49 27.53 -3.10
CA TYR A 305 -13.54 28.41 -3.63
C TYR A 305 -14.80 28.29 -2.80
N ASN A 306 -15.51 29.41 -2.68
CA ASN A 306 -16.83 29.49 -2.08
C ASN A 306 -17.77 30.29 -3.00
N PHE A 307 -19.05 30.25 -2.72
CA PHE A 307 -19.98 31.18 -3.37
C PHE A 307 -19.60 32.63 -3.07
N LEU A 308 -19.60 33.46 -4.10
CA LEU A 308 -19.40 34.90 -3.93
C LEU A 308 -20.52 35.50 -3.09
N ASP A 309 -21.76 35.11 -3.39
CA ASP A 309 -22.97 35.51 -2.66
C ASP A 309 -23.96 34.33 -2.67
N THR A 310 -24.31 33.81 -1.47
CA THR A 310 -25.29 32.73 -1.34
C THR A 310 -26.74 33.17 -1.61
N SER A 311 -27.01 34.47 -1.71
CA SER A 311 -28.34 34.98 -2.10
C SER A 311 -28.51 35.00 -3.62
N VAL A 312 -27.39 35.08 -4.38
CA VAL A 312 -27.34 35.02 -5.84
C VAL A 312 -26.25 34.02 -6.24
N PRO A 313 -26.49 32.72 -5.98
CA PRO A 313 -25.42 31.70 -6.09
C PRO A 313 -25.07 31.33 -7.51
N TYR A 314 -25.96 31.61 -8.48
CA TYR A 314 -25.81 31.17 -9.87
C TYR A 314 -25.93 32.37 -10.84
N ASP A 315 -25.19 32.25 -11.95
CA ASP A 315 -25.32 33.16 -13.10
C ASP A 315 -26.59 32.85 -13.93
N MET A 316 -26.79 33.61 -14.99
CA MET A 316 -27.93 33.43 -15.90
C MET A 316 -27.92 32.09 -16.66
N ASN A 317 -26.79 31.40 -16.71
CA ASN A 317 -26.61 30.07 -17.32
C ASN A 317 -26.74 28.93 -16.29
N GLY A 318 -27.05 29.25 -15.02
CA GLY A 318 -27.16 28.27 -13.94
C GLY A 318 -25.82 27.78 -13.44
N GLN A 319 -24.69 28.49 -13.70
CA GLN A 319 -23.37 28.11 -13.21
C GLN A 319 -23.08 28.78 -11.87
N PRO A 320 -22.44 28.06 -10.91
CA PRO A 320 -22.05 28.64 -9.62
C PRO A 320 -21.16 29.88 -9.79
N ILE A 321 -21.47 30.97 -9.08
CA ILE A 321 -20.64 32.16 -9.02
C ILE A 321 -19.71 32.03 -7.83
N LEU A 322 -18.45 31.69 -8.09
CA LEU A 322 -17.45 31.37 -7.08
C LEU A 322 -16.45 32.49 -6.87
N GLN A 323 -15.96 32.65 -5.66
CA GLN A 323 -14.78 33.43 -5.30
C GLN A 323 -13.71 32.53 -4.71
N ARG A 324 -12.44 32.90 -4.95
CA ARG A 324 -11.24 32.22 -4.42
C ARG A 324 -10.97 32.65 -2.99
#